data_31c7b0eaea6aafc625790c9ea203bbd9
#
_entry.id   31c7b0eaea6aafc625790c9ea203bbd9
#
_cell.length_a   1.000
_cell.length_b   1.000
_cell.length_c   1.000
_cell.angle_alpha   90.00
_cell.angle_beta   90.00
_cell.angle_gamma   90.00
#
_symmetry.space_group_name_H-M   'P 1'
#
loop_
_entity.id
_entity.type
_entity.pdbx_description
1 polymer ?
#
loop_
_entity_poly.entity_id
_entity_poly.type
_entity_poly.pdbx_seq_one_letter_code
_entity_poly.pdbx_strand_id
1 'polypeptide(L)'
;KNLTDPQAQELVGKNRESHQEDLFKSIEKGDFPKWKMFIQIMSEEDAKHYRFNPFDLTRVWLKKDYPLIEVGEFELNRNPENYFADVEQAAFNPASVVPGISFSPDKMLQGRLFSYGDAQRYRLGVNHNLIPVNAPKCPVNSYHRDGAMRVDGNAGATIGYEPNSFEKWQEQKEHAEPTLDIDGGANRWEMDDDNFTQVKMLFDIMSKEQQQVLFENTARAMGDAPEFIKQRHIDNCTKADPAYGAGVAKALGMNAKS
;
A
#
# COMPACT_ATOMS: atom_id res chain seq x y z
N LYS A 1 -17.94 -14.76 -0.16
CA LYS A 1 -18.13 -15.24 -1.55
C LYS A 1 -17.75 -14.10 -2.50
N ASN A 2 -16.83 -14.36 -3.42
CA ASN A 2 -16.44 -13.35 -4.39
C ASN A 2 -17.62 -13.06 -5.36
N LEU A 3 -17.86 -11.78 -5.61
CA LEU A 3 -18.83 -11.34 -6.59
C LEU A 3 -18.24 -11.45 -7.99
N THR A 4 -19.08 -11.70 -8.98
CA THR A 4 -18.72 -11.46 -10.38
C THR A 4 -18.69 -9.95 -10.65
N ASP A 5 -17.99 -9.52 -11.70
CA ASP A 5 -17.92 -8.09 -12.03
C ASP A 5 -19.30 -7.46 -12.29
N PRO A 6 -20.25 -8.09 -13.03
CA PRO A 6 -21.60 -7.55 -13.14
C PRO A 6 -22.33 -7.41 -11.81
N GLN A 7 -22.19 -8.39 -10.88
CA GLN A 7 -22.78 -8.31 -9.54
C GLN A 7 -22.17 -7.17 -8.72
N ALA A 8 -20.85 -6.97 -8.84
CA ALA A 8 -20.17 -5.87 -8.17
C ALA A 8 -20.64 -4.51 -8.70
N GLN A 9 -20.77 -4.36 -10.02
CA GLN A 9 -21.29 -3.14 -10.65
C GLN A 9 -22.74 -2.85 -10.24
N GLU A 10 -23.60 -3.87 -10.19
CA GLU A 10 -24.98 -3.72 -9.72
C GLU A 10 -25.02 -3.26 -8.25
N LEU A 11 -24.19 -3.86 -7.40
CA LEU A 11 -24.10 -3.50 -5.98
C LEU A 11 -23.64 -2.05 -5.80
N VAL A 12 -22.59 -1.65 -6.51
CA VAL A 12 -22.05 -0.27 -6.47
C VAL A 12 -23.07 0.72 -7.02
N GLY A 13 -23.83 0.35 -8.07
CA GLY A 13 -24.92 1.17 -8.61
C GLY A 13 -26.06 1.40 -7.63
N LYS A 14 -26.30 0.44 -6.73
CA LYS A 14 -27.33 0.56 -5.67
C LYS A 14 -26.80 1.27 -4.43
N ASN A 15 -25.57 0.97 -4.04
CA ASN A 15 -24.96 1.50 -2.83
C ASN A 15 -23.43 1.55 -2.99
N ARG A 16 -22.89 2.74 -3.28
CA ARG A 16 -21.44 2.98 -3.41
C ARG A 16 -20.66 2.67 -2.14
N GLU A 17 -21.28 2.88 -0.98
CA GLU A 17 -20.67 2.72 0.35
C GLU A 17 -21.01 1.35 0.97
N SER A 18 -21.37 0.35 0.15
CA SER A 18 -21.78 -0.97 0.61
C SER A 18 -20.78 -1.67 1.54
N HIS A 19 -19.49 -1.51 1.29
CA HIS A 19 -18.43 -2.07 2.16
C HIS A 19 -18.38 -1.39 3.53
N GLN A 20 -18.49 -0.06 3.56
CA GLN A 20 -18.51 0.71 4.81
C GLN A 20 -19.76 0.41 5.62
N GLU A 21 -20.91 0.33 4.95
CA GLU A 21 -22.18 -0.04 5.56
C GLU A 21 -22.15 -1.44 6.17
N ASP A 22 -21.61 -2.42 5.43
CA ASP A 22 -21.48 -3.81 5.92
C ASP A 22 -20.60 -3.89 7.16
N LEU A 23 -19.43 -3.23 7.14
CA LEU A 23 -18.52 -3.18 8.28
C LEU A 23 -19.17 -2.52 9.49
N PHE A 24 -19.80 -1.35 9.31
CA PHE A 24 -20.46 -0.62 10.37
C PHE A 24 -21.58 -1.46 11.01
N LYS A 25 -22.46 -2.03 10.18
CA LYS A 25 -23.59 -2.85 10.67
C LYS A 25 -23.13 -4.15 11.33
N SER A 26 -22.04 -4.77 10.88
CA SER A 26 -21.49 -5.97 11.51
C SER A 26 -21.00 -5.67 12.92
N ILE A 27 -20.30 -4.54 13.11
CA ILE A 27 -19.84 -4.11 14.43
C ILE A 27 -21.04 -3.77 15.34
N GLU A 28 -22.06 -3.06 14.83
CA GLU A 28 -23.27 -2.75 15.59
C GLU A 28 -24.02 -3.98 16.10
N LYS A 29 -24.01 -5.06 15.31
CA LYS A 29 -24.66 -6.34 15.67
C LYS A 29 -23.82 -7.19 16.62
N GLY A 30 -22.57 -6.81 16.90
CA GLY A 30 -21.62 -7.62 17.67
C GLY A 30 -20.98 -8.75 16.87
N ASP A 31 -21.13 -8.77 15.55
CA ASP A 31 -20.44 -9.67 14.63
C ASP A 31 -19.11 -9.03 14.21
N PHE A 32 -18.15 -9.08 15.11
CA PHE A 32 -16.90 -8.34 14.99
C PHE A 32 -15.97 -8.93 13.93
N PRO A 33 -15.66 -8.20 12.85
CA PRO A 33 -14.70 -8.66 11.85
C PRO A 33 -13.28 -8.80 12.41
N LYS A 34 -12.63 -9.89 12.04
CA LYS A 34 -11.29 -10.25 12.52
C LYS A 34 -10.34 -10.56 11.38
N TRP A 35 -9.07 -10.21 11.58
CA TRP A 35 -7.98 -10.53 10.65
C TRP A 35 -6.77 -11.05 11.40
N LYS A 36 -6.13 -12.06 10.85
CA LYS A 36 -4.82 -12.50 11.28
C LYS A 36 -3.74 -11.71 10.57
N MET A 37 -2.74 -11.28 11.31
CA MET A 37 -1.58 -10.58 10.81
C MET A 37 -0.41 -11.56 10.66
N PHE A 38 0.24 -11.49 9.51
CA PHE A 38 1.42 -12.28 9.20
C PHE A 38 2.55 -11.37 8.75
N ILE A 39 3.79 -11.80 9.00
CA ILE A 39 4.98 -11.17 8.46
C ILE A 39 5.77 -12.19 7.63
N GLN A 40 6.60 -11.69 6.72
CA GLN A 40 7.66 -12.43 6.06
C GLN A 40 8.99 -11.76 6.42
N ILE A 41 10.02 -12.54 6.66
CA ILE A 41 11.34 -12.04 7.04
C ILE A 41 12.33 -12.40 5.93
N MET A 42 13.04 -11.40 5.45
CA MET A 42 14.14 -11.54 4.49
C MET A 42 15.35 -10.82 5.09
N SER A 43 16.50 -11.46 5.11
CA SER A 43 17.73 -10.80 5.55
C SER A 43 18.18 -9.77 4.50
N GLU A 44 18.97 -8.78 4.92
CA GLU A 44 19.56 -7.81 3.97
C GLU A 44 20.45 -8.48 2.94
N GLU A 45 21.17 -9.54 3.34
CA GLU A 45 22.02 -10.31 2.44
C GLU A 45 21.18 -11.09 1.42
N ASP A 46 20.09 -11.73 1.86
CA ASP A 46 19.14 -12.38 0.94
C ASP A 46 18.53 -11.38 -0.05
N ALA A 47 18.19 -10.18 0.43
CA ALA A 47 17.59 -9.15 -0.40
C ALA A 47 18.49 -8.73 -1.57
N LYS A 48 19.82 -8.73 -1.38
CA LYS A 48 20.80 -8.41 -2.44
C LYS A 48 20.85 -9.47 -3.55
N HIS A 49 20.52 -10.71 -3.22
CA HIS A 49 20.70 -11.86 -4.12
C HIS A 49 19.38 -12.55 -4.52
N TYR A 50 18.26 -12.06 -4.01
CA TYR A 50 16.96 -12.63 -4.35
C TYR A 50 16.66 -12.43 -5.84
N ARG A 51 16.15 -13.46 -6.49
CA ARG A 51 15.89 -13.48 -7.95
C ARG A 51 14.90 -12.43 -8.44
N PHE A 52 14.10 -11.86 -7.56
CA PHE A 52 13.20 -10.74 -7.85
C PHE A 52 13.60 -9.58 -6.95
N ASN A 53 13.55 -8.36 -7.47
CA ASN A 53 13.79 -7.19 -6.62
C ASN A 53 12.76 -7.15 -5.47
N PRO A 54 13.18 -7.34 -4.21
CA PRO A 54 12.26 -7.40 -3.08
C PRO A 54 11.67 -6.03 -2.70
N PHE A 55 12.22 -4.96 -3.25
CA PHE A 55 11.80 -3.58 -3.03
C PHE A 55 10.96 -3.02 -4.19
N ASP A 56 10.62 -3.83 -5.17
CA ASP A 56 9.66 -3.49 -6.21
C ASP A 56 8.23 -3.80 -5.71
N LEU A 57 7.43 -2.77 -5.50
CA LEU A 57 6.06 -2.90 -4.98
C LEU A 57 5.11 -3.66 -5.93
N THR A 58 5.50 -3.88 -7.19
CA THR A 58 4.75 -4.72 -8.13
C THR A 58 5.04 -6.21 -7.97
N ARG A 59 5.99 -6.57 -7.11
CA ARG A 59 6.42 -7.94 -6.84
C ARG A 59 5.87 -8.44 -5.52
N VAL A 60 5.83 -9.75 -5.38
CA VAL A 60 5.53 -10.42 -4.11
C VAL A 60 6.71 -11.28 -3.68
N TRP A 61 6.96 -11.35 -2.40
CA TRP A 61 7.85 -12.36 -1.83
C TRP A 61 7.11 -13.69 -1.84
N LEU A 62 7.64 -14.67 -2.55
CA LEU A 62 6.96 -15.95 -2.68
C LEU A 62 6.90 -16.67 -1.33
N LYS A 63 5.71 -17.10 -0.93
CA LYS A 63 5.50 -17.81 0.35
C LYS A 63 6.29 -19.10 0.47
N LYS A 64 6.70 -19.69 -0.65
CA LYS A 64 7.57 -20.88 -0.69
C LYS A 64 8.99 -20.54 -0.27
N ASP A 65 9.48 -19.35 -0.62
CA ASP A 65 10.85 -18.91 -0.35
C ASP A 65 10.91 -18.24 1.02
N TYR A 66 9.91 -17.42 1.35
CA TYR A 66 9.75 -16.71 2.63
C TYR A 66 8.36 -17.02 3.21
N PRO A 67 8.26 -18.04 4.09
CA PRO A 67 6.99 -18.46 4.67
C PRO A 67 6.33 -17.36 5.51
N LEU A 68 5.00 -17.37 5.57
CA LEU A 68 4.24 -16.49 6.44
C LEU A 68 4.41 -16.93 7.92
N ILE A 69 4.72 -15.97 8.78
CA ILE A 69 4.83 -16.12 10.22
C ILE A 69 3.64 -15.38 10.85
N GLU A 70 2.76 -16.10 11.54
CA GLU A 70 1.63 -15.48 12.26
C GLU A 70 2.15 -14.71 13.47
N VAL A 71 1.78 -13.44 13.59
CA VAL A 71 2.22 -12.55 14.68
C VAL A 71 1.07 -12.04 15.54
N GLY A 72 -0.16 -12.15 15.09
CA GLY A 72 -1.31 -11.73 15.87
C GLY A 72 -2.62 -11.69 15.12
N GLU A 73 -3.65 -11.29 15.84
CA GLU A 73 -5.00 -11.07 15.35
C GLU A 73 -5.46 -9.66 15.75
N PHE A 74 -6.20 -8.99 14.92
CA PHE A 74 -6.92 -7.78 15.30
C PHE A 74 -8.39 -7.89 14.97
N GLU A 75 -9.21 -7.24 15.81
CA GLU A 75 -10.65 -7.24 15.75
C GLU A 75 -11.17 -5.80 15.71
N LEU A 76 -12.14 -5.52 14.86
CA LEU A 76 -12.85 -4.25 14.83
C LEU A 76 -14.16 -4.41 15.61
N ASN A 77 -14.21 -3.87 16.82
CA ASN A 77 -15.29 -4.08 17.77
C ASN A 77 -15.98 -2.79 18.24
N ARG A 78 -15.66 -1.66 17.66
CA ARG A 78 -16.27 -0.37 17.99
C ARG A 78 -16.33 0.54 16.77
N ASN A 79 -17.51 1.09 16.51
CA ASN A 79 -17.69 2.17 15.55
C ASN A 79 -17.26 3.51 16.14
N PRO A 80 -16.80 4.49 15.34
CA PRO A 80 -16.58 5.85 15.78
C PRO A 80 -17.91 6.52 16.16
N GLU A 81 -17.88 7.38 17.20
CA GLU A 81 -19.04 8.17 17.58
C GLU A 81 -19.23 9.38 16.66
N ASN A 82 -18.14 9.95 16.19
CA ASN A 82 -18.13 11.09 15.28
C ASN A 82 -17.21 10.81 14.10
N TYR A 83 -17.79 10.54 12.94
CA TYR A 83 -17.06 10.18 11.72
C TYR A 83 -16.07 11.27 11.29
N PHE A 84 -16.45 12.55 11.38
CA PHE A 84 -15.55 13.64 11.02
C PHE A 84 -14.35 13.72 11.97
N ALA A 85 -14.58 13.72 13.27
CA ALA A 85 -13.52 13.85 14.26
C ALA A 85 -12.57 12.64 14.28
N ASP A 86 -13.13 11.43 14.19
CA ASP A 86 -12.39 10.19 14.45
C ASP A 86 -11.88 9.50 13.17
N VAL A 87 -12.45 9.85 12.01
CA VAL A 87 -12.12 9.20 10.73
C VAL A 87 -11.63 10.19 9.68
N GLU A 88 -12.42 11.20 9.32
CA GLU A 88 -12.03 12.13 8.24
C GLU A 88 -10.78 12.95 8.57
N GLN A 89 -10.56 13.29 9.84
CA GLN A 89 -9.36 14.01 10.29
C GLN A 89 -8.16 13.10 10.54
N ALA A 90 -8.28 11.79 10.41
CA ALA A 90 -7.15 10.88 10.52
C ALA A 90 -6.11 11.16 9.42
N ALA A 91 -4.86 11.30 9.84
CA ALA A 91 -3.74 11.73 8.99
C ALA A 91 -2.66 10.65 8.95
N PHE A 92 -2.91 9.60 8.17
CA PHE A 92 -1.91 8.56 7.95
C PHE A 92 -0.72 9.10 7.17
N ASN A 93 0.48 8.72 7.59
CA ASN A 93 1.72 9.07 6.93
C ASN A 93 2.71 7.89 7.06
N PRO A 94 3.26 7.36 5.95
CA PRO A 94 4.24 6.29 6.00
C PRO A 94 5.54 6.68 6.72
N ALA A 95 5.81 7.98 6.88
CA ALA A 95 6.94 8.47 7.68
C ALA A 95 6.70 8.37 9.21
N SER A 96 5.47 8.10 9.65
CA SER A 96 5.12 7.99 11.08
C SER A 96 5.42 6.57 11.57
N VAL A 97 6.68 6.28 11.83
CA VAL A 97 7.16 5.00 12.35
C VAL A 97 7.72 5.15 13.76
N VAL A 98 7.88 4.03 14.45
CA VAL A 98 8.48 3.97 15.79
C VAL A 98 9.95 3.55 15.70
N PRO A 99 10.79 3.84 16.72
CA PRO A 99 12.16 3.35 16.75
C PRO A 99 12.26 1.84 16.52
N GLY A 100 13.19 1.42 15.66
CA GLY A 100 13.37 0.03 15.24
C GLY A 100 12.58 -0.35 13.98
N ILE A 101 11.72 0.53 13.46
CA ILE A 101 11.08 0.38 12.14
C ILE A 101 11.63 1.49 11.24
N SER A 102 12.22 1.10 10.12
CA SER A 102 12.82 2.00 9.15
C SER A 102 12.13 1.92 7.78
N PHE A 103 12.73 2.55 6.79
CA PHE A 103 12.21 2.67 5.43
C PHE A 103 13.01 1.80 4.47
N SER A 104 12.30 1.06 3.61
CA SER A 104 12.95 0.33 2.53
C SER A 104 13.41 1.28 1.41
N PRO A 105 14.37 0.86 0.56
CA PRO A 105 14.80 1.63 -0.61
C PRO A 105 13.79 1.63 -1.76
N ASP A 106 12.59 1.13 -1.55
CA ASP A 106 11.53 1.18 -2.55
C ASP A 106 11.28 2.61 -3.02
N LYS A 107 11.36 2.84 -4.34
CA LYS A 107 11.28 4.19 -4.92
C LYS A 107 9.92 4.86 -4.68
N MET A 108 8.83 4.08 -4.68
CA MET A 108 7.50 4.60 -4.40
C MET A 108 7.38 5.00 -2.94
N LEU A 109 7.87 4.18 -2.00
CA LEU A 109 7.89 4.52 -0.58
C LEU A 109 8.69 5.80 -0.35
N GLN A 110 9.88 5.93 -0.92
CA GLN A 110 10.71 7.12 -0.79
C GLN A 110 9.96 8.40 -1.25
N GLY A 111 9.24 8.33 -2.35
CA GLY A 111 8.37 9.42 -2.80
C GLY A 111 7.19 9.70 -1.84
N ARG A 112 6.59 8.65 -1.28
CA ARG A 112 5.47 8.74 -0.34
C ARG A 112 5.85 9.36 1.00
N LEU A 113 7.10 9.23 1.45
CA LEU A 113 7.59 9.87 2.68
C LEU A 113 7.45 11.40 2.62
N PHE A 114 7.54 12.00 1.45
CA PHE A 114 7.36 13.45 1.25
C PHE A 114 5.90 13.83 1.00
N SER A 115 5.21 13.08 0.15
CA SER A 115 3.88 13.46 -0.36
C SER A 115 2.79 13.45 0.71
N TYR A 116 2.81 12.49 1.63
CA TYR A 116 1.77 12.40 2.66
C TYR A 116 1.84 13.54 3.68
N GLY A 117 3.05 13.88 4.14
CA GLY A 117 3.23 15.01 5.04
C GLY A 117 2.77 16.34 4.42
N ASP A 118 3.07 16.55 3.16
CA ASP A 118 2.62 17.74 2.42
C ASP A 118 1.10 17.76 2.25
N ALA A 119 0.50 16.66 1.83
CA ALA A 119 -0.95 16.53 1.67
C ALA A 119 -1.71 16.79 2.99
N GLN A 120 -1.21 16.28 4.11
CA GLN A 120 -1.87 16.46 5.41
C GLN A 120 -1.76 17.90 5.91
N ARG A 121 -0.63 18.57 5.68
CA ARG A 121 -0.50 20.02 5.98
C ARG A 121 -1.50 20.86 5.19
N TYR A 122 -1.74 20.52 3.94
CA TYR A 122 -2.72 21.20 3.11
C TYR A 122 -4.16 20.85 3.49
N ARG A 123 -4.47 19.57 3.69
CA ARG A 123 -5.82 19.08 3.97
C ARG A 123 -6.32 19.45 5.36
N LEU A 124 -5.46 19.36 6.38
CA LEU A 124 -5.84 19.50 7.79
C LEU A 124 -5.16 20.69 8.49
N GLY A 125 -4.00 21.12 8.01
CA GLY A 125 -3.22 22.21 8.60
C GLY A 125 -1.88 21.76 9.16
N VAL A 126 -1.02 22.73 9.46
CA VAL A 126 0.36 22.49 9.92
C VAL A 126 0.45 21.75 11.25
N ASN A 127 -0.57 21.85 12.08
CA ASN A 127 -0.65 21.21 13.39
C ASN A 127 -1.58 19.96 13.40
N HIS A 128 -1.74 19.29 12.25
CA HIS A 128 -2.58 18.10 12.15
C HIS A 128 -2.19 16.98 13.13
N ASN A 129 -0.92 16.92 13.55
CA ASN A 129 -0.44 15.97 14.55
C ASN A 129 -1.01 16.19 15.96
N LEU A 130 -1.63 17.36 16.23
CA LEU A 130 -2.25 17.69 17.51
C LEU A 130 -3.75 17.37 17.55
N ILE A 131 -4.35 17.06 16.41
CA ILE A 131 -5.75 16.63 16.34
C ILE A 131 -5.87 15.33 17.14
N PRO A 132 -6.86 15.16 18.04
CA PRO A 132 -6.93 14.04 18.97
C PRO A 132 -6.80 12.66 18.33
N VAL A 133 -7.35 12.45 17.12
CA VAL A 133 -7.24 11.19 16.40
C VAL A 133 -5.82 10.89 15.93
N ASN A 134 -4.98 11.91 15.74
CA ASN A 134 -3.59 11.80 15.26
C ASN A 134 -2.57 11.91 16.39
N ALA A 135 -2.95 12.52 17.51
CA ALA A 135 -2.04 12.77 18.61
C ALA A 135 -1.62 11.45 19.29
N PRO A 136 -0.32 11.29 19.62
CA PRO A 136 0.13 10.13 20.37
C PRO A 136 -0.50 10.11 21.75
N LYS A 137 -0.88 8.92 22.23
CA LYS A 137 -1.48 8.74 23.57
C LYS A 137 -0.45 8.74 24.70
N CYS A 138 0.79 8.43 24.39
CA CYS A 138 1.91 8.48 25.34
C CYS A 138 2.71 9.76 25.14
N PRO A 139 3.41 10.23 26.18
CA PRO A 139 4.30 11.37 26.05
C PRO A 139 5.37 11.07 25.00
N VAL A 140 5.39 11.84 23.95
CA VAL A 140 6.40 11.76 22.88
C VAL A 140 7.09 13.10 22.80
N ASN A 141 8.41 13.08 22.88
CA ASN A 141 9.21 14.26 22.63
C ASN A 141 9.22 14.55 21.12
N SER A 142 8.81 15.73 20.76
CA SER A 142 8.77 16.17 19.38
C SER A 142 9.44 17.53 19.24
N TYR A 143 10.19 17.70 18.16
CA TYR A 143 10.76 19.01 17.81
C TYR A 143 9.78 19.94 17.10
N HIS A 144 8.57 19.47 16.85
CA HIS A 144 7.53 20.31 16.22
C HIS A 144 7.12 21.44 17.17
N ARG A 145 7.34 22.65 16.74
CA ARG A 145 7.03 23.90 17.44
C ARG A 145 6.28 24.82 16.51
N ASP A 146 5.58 25.76 17.12
CA ASP A 146 4.90 26.85 16.42
C ASP A 146 3.87 26.37 15.39
N GLY A 147 3.49 27.23 14.49
CA GLY A 147 2.51 26.96 13.45
C GLY A 147 1.11 27.45 13.78
N ALA A 148 0.33 27.71 12.75
CA ALA A 148 -1.03 28.22 12.86
C ALA A 148 -1.93 27.28 13.69
N MET A 149 -2.85 27.87 14.45
CA MET A 149 -3.84 27.15 15.28
C MET A 149 -3.23 26.25 16.36
N ARG A 150 -2.02 26.52 16.80
CA ARG A 150 -1.42 25.82 17.94
C ARG A 150 -2.01 26.29 19.26
N VAL A 151 -2.60 25.37 20.03
CA VAL A 151 -3.35 25.70 21.27
C VAL A 151 -2.91 24.87 22.49
N ASP A 152 -1.87 24.04 22.35
CA ASP A 152 -1.40 23.08 23.35
C ASP A 152 -0.27 23.62 24.25
N GLY A 153 -0.06 24.94 24.28
CA GLY A 153 1.04 25.56 25.00
C GLY A 153 2.41 25.46 24.34
N ASN A 154 2.49 24.92 23.13
CA ASN A 154 3.70 24.87 22.28
C ASN A 154 4.91 24.19 22.96
N ALA A 155 4.67 23.23 23.85
CA ALA A 155 5.67 22.60 24.71
C ALA A 155 6.53 23.58 25.53
N GLY A 156 5.97 24.74 25.85
CA GLY A 156 6.65 25.80 26.60
C GLY A 156 7.79 26.48 25.87
N ALA A 157 8.74 27.04 26.61
CA ALA A 157 9.92 27.69 26.04
C ALA A 157 11.15 26.78 25.97
N THR A 158 10.95 25.53 25.53
CA THR A 158 12.05 24.57 25.44
C THR A 158 12.76 24.66 24.09
N ILE A 159 14.01 24.17 24.05
CA ILE A 159 14.78 24.07 22.82
C ILE A 159 14.14 22.99 21.93
N GLY A 160 13.91 23.30 20.66
CA GLY A 160 13.24 22.42 19.70
C GLY A 160 14.14 21.90 18.59
N TYR A 161 15.45 21.77 18.81
CA TYR A 161 16.38 21.24 17.82
C TYR A 161 17.53 20.48 18.47
N GLU A 162 18.17 19.62 17.72
CA GLU A 162 19.41 18.93 18.11
C GLU A 162 20.40 18.87 16.92
N PRO A 163 21.70 18.70 17.17
CA PRO A 163 22.30 18.83 18.50
C PRO A 163 22.19 20.26 19.04
N ASN A 164 22.22 20.40 20.36
CA ASN A 164 22.22 21.70 21.00
C ASN A 164 23.23 21.76 22.16
N SER A 165 23.66 22.98 22.52
CA SER A 165 24.69 23.21 23.55
C SER A 165 24.24 22.90 24.97
N PHE A 166 22.97 22.58 25.18
CA PHE A 166 22.39 22.28 26.50
C PHE A 166 22.27 20.78 26.75
N GLU A 167 22.71 19.95 25.80
CA GLU A 167 22.67 18.47 25.87
C GLU A 167 21.26 17.91 26.18
N LYS A 168 20.24 18.68 25.88
CA LYS A 168 18.84 18.25 25.95
C LYS A 168 18.48 17.64 24.62
N TRP A 169 17.77 16.53 24.66
CA TRP A 169 17.39 15.77 23.48
C TRP A 169 18.64 15.19 22.78
N GLN A 170 18.78 13.90 22.87
CA GLN A 170 19.84 13.17 22.21
C GLN A 170 19.20 12.07 21.35
N GLU A 171 19.81 11.82 20.23
CA GLU A 171 19.45 10.71 19.36
C GLU A 171 19.66 9.38 20.08
N GLN A 172 18.72 8.45 19.89
CA GLN A 172 18.85 7.08 20.39
C GLN A 172 19.74 6.29 19.42
N LYS A 173 21.05 6.29 19.67
CA LYS A 173 22.06 5.68 18.78
C LYS A 173 21.83 4.20 18.52
N GLU A 174 21.23 3.49 19.47
CA GLU A 174 20.86 2.08 19.37
C GLU A 174 19.74 1.82 18.34
N HIS A 175 19.05 2.87 17.92
CA HIS A 175 17.98 2.83 16.91
C HIS A 175 18.35 3.64 15.66
N ALA A 176 19.65 3.90 15.46
CA ALA A 176 20.13 4.59 14.27
C ALA A 176 19.66 3.85 13.00
N GLU A 177 19.21 4.62 12.04
CA GLU A 177 18.77 4.09 10.73
C GLU A 177 19.96 3.45 10.00
N PRO A 178 19.78 2.26 9.43
CA PRO A 178 20.81 1.67 8.58
C PRO A 178 21.03 2.54 7.34
N THR A 179 22.28 2.65 6.92
CA THR A 179 22.61 3.34 5.67
C THR A 179 22.08 2.52 4.50
N LEU A 180 21.25 3.12 3.67
CA LEU A 180 20.81 2.50 2.43
C LEU A 180 21.84 2.75 1.33
N ASP A 181 22.35 1.68 0.73
CA ASP A 181 23.12 1.77 -0.51
C ASP A 181 22.13 2.06 -1.66
N ILE A 182 22.06 3.31 -2.07
CA ILE A 182 21.30 3.71 -3.24
C ILE A 182 22.29 3.80 -4.40
N ASP A 183 22.34 2.74 -5.21
CA ASP A 183 23.12 2.76 -6.44
C ASP A 183 22.27 3.32 -7.59
N GLY A 184 22.86 4.23 -8.34
CA GLY A 184 22.30 4.78 -9.56
C GLY A 184 21.46 6.05 -9.41
N GLY A 185 21.20 6.68 -10.55
CA GLY A 185 20.37 7.87 -10.67
C GLY A 185 18.88 7.60 -10.61
N ALA A 186 18.07 8.66 -10.60
CA ALA A 186 16.62 8.56 -10.76
C ALA A 186 16.30 8.13 -12.20
N ASN A 187 16.07 6.84 -12.40
CA ASN A 187 15.64 6.31 -13.69
C ASN A 187 14.13 6.52 -13.87
N ARG A 188 13.75 6.90 -15.07
CA ARG A 188 12.33 7.10 -15.42
C ARG A 188 11.56 5.78 -15.46
N TRP A 189 12.22 4.70 -15.84
CA TRP A 189 11.72 3.32 -15.85
C TRP A 189 12.90 2.34 -15.87
N GLU A 190 12.64 1.12 -15.46
CA GLU A 190 13.58 0.00 -15.55
C GLU A 190 13.15 -0.86 -16.72
N MET A 191 13.94 -0.84 -17.80
CA MET A 191 13.59 -1.50 -19.08
C MET A 191 13.91 -2.99 -19.09
N ASP A 192 14.86 -3.42 -18.27
CA ASP A 192 15.48 -4.75 -18.35
C ASP A 192 15.00 -5.69 -17.23
N ASP A 193 13.94 -5.32 -16.50
CA ASP A 193 13.42 -6.16 -15.44
C ASP A 193 12.43 -7.20 -15.98
N ASP A 194 12.41 -8.37 -15.33
CA ASP A 194 11.44 -9.43 -15.61
C ASP A 194 10.04 -9.06 -15.10
N ASN A 195 9.20 -8.57 -15.98
CA ASN A 195 7.83 -8.18 -15.69
C ASN A 195 6.81 -9.30 -15.94
N PHE A 196 7.22 -10.50 -16.30
CA PHE A 196 6.33 -11.53 -16.77
C PHE A 196 6.30 -12.81 -15.93
N THR A 197 7.42 -13.20 -15.30
CA THR A 197 7.51 -14.46 -14.57
C THR A 197 6.51 -14.56 -13.43
N GLN A 198 6.36 -13.56 -12.59
CA GLN A 198 5.39 -13.60 -11.48
C GLN A 198 3.95 -13.54 -11.97
N VAL A 199 3.68 -12.87 -13.09
CA VAL A 199 2.36 -12.89 -13.75
C VAL A 199 2.02 -14.31 -14.21
N LYS A 200 2.98 -15.00 -14.88
CA LYS A 200 2.82 -16.39 -15.25
C LYS A 200 2.58 -17.30 -14.05
N MET A 201 3.36 -17.14 -12.99
CA MET A 201 3.19 -17.93 -11.75
C MET A 201 1.77 -17.84 -11.18
N LEU A 202 1.17 -16.64 -11.21
CA LEU A 202 -0.22 -16.47 -10.79
C LEU A 202 -1.18 -17.12 -11.78
N PHE A 203 -0.98 -16.93 -13.08
CA PHE A 203 -1.83 -17.51 -14.13
C PHE A 203 -1.85 -19.04 -14.06
N ASP A 204 -0.70 -19.68 -13.79
CA ASP A 204 -0.57 -21.14 -13.71
C ASP A 204 -1.38 -21.76 -12.55
N ILE A 205 -1.55 -21.04 -11.44
CA ILE A 205 -2.32 -21.54 -10.29
C ILE A 205 -3.82 -21.20 -10.35
N MET A 206 -4.24 -20.40 -11.32
CA MET A 206 -5.66 -20.09 -11.51
C MET A 206 -6.42 -21.30 -12.09
N SER A 207 -7.64 -21.54 -11.58
CA SER A 207 -8.51 -22.52 -12.22
C SER A 207 -8.92 -22.07 -13.63
N LYS A 208 -9.40 -23.00 -14.45
CA LYS A 208 -9.86 -22.67 -15.82
C LYS A 208 -11.00 -21.66 -15.81
N GLU A 209 -11.88 -21.74 -14.84
CA GLU A 209 -12.97 -20.78 -14.64
C GLU A 209 -12.43 -19.40 -14.29
N GLN A 210 -11.42 -19.32 -13.43
CA GLN A 210 -10.77 -18.04 -13.06
C GLN A 210 -10.05 -17.44 -14.26
N GLN A 211 -9.33 -18.26 -15.05
CA GLN A 211 -8.70 -17.82 -16.30
C GLN A 211 -9.73 -17.28 -17.29
N GLN A 212 -10.86 -17.95 -17.45
CA GLN A 212 -11.93 -17.49 -18.34
C GLN A 212 -12.53 -16.14 -17.87
N VAL A 213 -12.80 -15.99 -16.59
CA VAL A 213 -13.26 -14.73 -16.00
C VAL A 213 -12.23 -13.61 -16.20
N LEU A 214 -10.94 -13.89 -16.06
CA LEU A 214 -9.86 -12.94 -16.34
C LEU A 214 -9.92 -12.43 -17.78
N PHE A 215 -10.07 -13.34 -18.77
CA PHE A 215 -10.14 -12.97 -20.18
C PHE A 215 -11.37 -12.10 -20.48
N GLU A 216 -12.52 -12.48 -19.98
CA GLU A 216 -13.78 -11.76 -20.20
C GLU A 216 -13.77 -10.37 -19.52
N ASN A 217 -13.26 -10.28 -18.29
CA ASN A 217 -13.13 -9.01 -17.58
C ASN A 217 -12.16 -8.08 -18.32
N THR A 218 -11.04 -8.60 -18.81
CA THR A 218 -10.07 -7.84 -19.60
C THR A 218 -10.70 -7.30 -20.88
N ALA A 219 -11.38 -8.17 -21.64
CA ALA A 219 -12.03 -7.78 -22.88
C ALA A 219 -13.10 -6.70 -22.65
N ARG A 220 -13.91 -6.83 -21.61
CA ARG A 220 -14.93 -5.84 -21.25
C ARG A 220 -14.31 -4.51 -20.83
N ALA A 221 -13.25 -4.53 -20.03
CA ALA A 221 -12.58 -3.32 -19.58
C ALA A 221 -11.90 -2.55 -20.73
N MET A 222 -11.42 -3.27 -21.75
CA MET A 222 -10.82 -2.63 -22.93
C MET A 222 -11.85 -1.97 -23.85
N GLY A 223 -13.10 -2.45 -23.85
CA GLY A 223 -14.21 -1.82 -24.57
C GLY A 223 -13.87 -1.48 -26.04
N ASP A 224 -14.09 -0.21 -26.40
CA ASP A 224 -13.88 0.32 -27.73
C ASP A 224 -12.45 0.84 -27.99
N ALA A 225 -11.47 0.45 -27.19
CA ALA A 225 -10.08 0.83 -27.44
C ALA A 225 -9.67 0.44 -28.87
N PRO A 226 -8.83 1.25 -29.56
CA PRO A 226 -8.35 0.94 -30.92
C PRO A 226 -7.69 -0.43 -31.00
N GLU A 227 -7.85 -1.11 -32.12
CA GLU A 227 -7.34 -2.47 -32.34
C GLU A 227 -5.84 -2.60 -32.06
N PHE A 228 -5.03 -1.61 -32.47
CA PHE A 228 -3.60 -1.63 -32.22
C PHE A 228 -3.25 -1.57 -30.72
N ILE A 229 -4.08 -0.94 -29.89
CA ILE A 229 -3.92 -0.92 -28.43
C ILE A 229 -4.27 -2.30 -27.86
N LYS A 230 -5.38 -2.89 -28.30
CA LYS A 230 -5.77 -4.26 -27.93
C LYS A 230 -4.68 -5.27 -28.29
N GLN A 231 -4.08 -5.13 -29.49
CA GLN A 231 -3.00 -6.01 -29.92
C GLN A 231 -1.76 -5.89 -29.01
N ARG A 232 -1.33 -4.67 -28.66
CA ARG A 232 -0.22 -4.47 -27.72
C ARG A 232 -0.46 -5.12 -26.37
N HIS A 233 -1.68 -5.08 -25.88
CA HIS A 233 -2.04 -5.74 -24.63
C HIS A 233 -1.99 -7.27 -24.76
N ILE A 234 -2.52 -7.83 -25.84
CA ILE A 234 -2.43 -9.25 -26.16
C ILE A 234 -0.95 -9.69 -26.22
N ASP A 235 -0.10 -8.92 -26.89
CA ASP A 235 1.33 -9.21 -27.00
C ASP A 235 2.01 -9.24 -25.60
N ASN A 236 1.65 -8.34 -24.71
CA ASN A 236 2.15 -8.34 -23.32
C ASN A 236 1.63 -9.55 -22.52
N CYS A 237 0.37 -9.91 -22.66
CA CYS A 237 -0.18 -11.11 -22.03
C CYS A 237 0.52 -12.38 -22.55
N THR A 238 0.82 -12.42 -23.85
CA THR A 238 1.52 -13.53 -24.50
C THR A 238 2.95 -13.70 -23.99
N LYS A 239 3.65 -12.61 -23.67
CA LYS A 239 4.98 -12.67 -23.06
C LYS A 239 4.95 -13.32 -21.66
N ALA A 240 3.87 -13.13 -20.91
CA ALA A 240 3.69 -13.81 -19.64
C ALA A 240 3.37 -15.30 -19.85
N ASP A 241 2.37 -15.60 -20.67
CA ASP A 241 2.01 -16.96 -21.05
C ASP A 241 1.24 -16.97 -22.39
N PRO A 242 1.60 -17.83 -23.38
CA PRO A 242 0.89 -17.90 -24.64
C PRO A 242 -0.61 -18.18 -24.51
N ALA A 243 -1.03 -19.00 -23.52
CA ALA A 243 -2.44 -19.28 -23.29
C ALA A 243 -3.18 -18.07 -22.71
N TYR A 244 -2.50 -17.23 -21.93
CA TYR A 244 -3.06 -15.97 -21.44
C TYR A 244 -3.34 -15.02 -22.62
N GLY A 245 -2.34 -14.79 -23.48
CA GLY A 245 -2.52 -13.95 -24.67
C GLY A 245 -3.63 -14.46 -25.59
N ALA A 246 -3.63 -15.77 -25.89
CA ALA A 246 -4.65 -16.39 -26.73
C ALA A 246 -6.07 -16.28 -26.13
N GLY A 247 -6.20 -16.44 -24.80
CA GLY A 247 -7.47 -16.30 -24.11
C GLY A 247 -8.04 -14.87 -24.19
N VAL A 248 -7.19 -13.87 -23.98
CA VAL A 248 -7.58 -12.44 -24.11
C VAL A 248 -7.94 -12.13 -25.57
N ALA A 249 -7.14 -12.56 -26.54
CA ALA A 249 -7.42 -12.35 -27.96
C ALA A 249 -8.79 -12.92 -28.35
N LYS A 250 -9.05 -14.18 -27.95
CA LYS A 250 -10.35 -14.83 -28.19
C LYS A 250 -11.51 -14.05 -27.56
N ALA A 251 -11.37 -13.59 -26.32
CA ALA A 251 -12.41 -12.82 -25.65
C ALA A 251 -12.67 -11.46 -26.31
N LEU A 252 -11.67 -10.86 -26.95
CA LEU A 252 -11.78 -9.63 -27.74
C LEU A 252 -12.30 -9.87 -29.17
N GLY A 253 -12.52 -11.11 -29.59
CA GLY A 253 -12.84 -11.45 -30.98
C GLY A 253 -11.70 -11.23 -31.97
N MET A 254 -10.45 -11.20 -31.48
CA MET A 254 -9.23 -11.01 -32.25
C MET A 254 -8.44 -12.30 -32.36
N ASN A 255 -7.62 -12.43 -33.42
CA ASN A 255 -6.69 -13.55 -33.55
C ASN A 255 -5.37 -13.19 -32.82
N ALA A 256 -4.90 -14.08 -31.94
CA ALA A 256 -3.54 -13.97 -31.45
C ALA A 256 -2.58 -14.10 -32.65
N LYS A 257 -1.67 -13.16 -32.84
CA LYS A 257 -0.59 -13.33 -33.79
C LYS A 257 0.33 -14.43 -33.28
N SER A 258 0.54 -15.44 -34.11
CA SER A 258 1.47 -16.56 -33.88
C SER A 258 2.91 -16.05 -33.80
#